data_0a0666cac04f4f4b55b43e42e6198a2a
#
_entry.id   0a0666cac04f4f4b55b43e42e6198a2a
#
_cell.length_a   1.000
_cell.length_b   1.000
_cell.length_c   1.000
_cell.angle_alpha   90.00
_cell.angle_beta   90.00
_cell.angle_gamma   90.00
#
_symmetry.space_group_name_H-M   'P 1'
#
loop_
_entity.id
_entity.type
_entity.pdbx_description
1 polymer ?
#
loop_
_entity_poly.entity_id
_entity_poly.type
_entity_poly.pdbx_seq_one_letter_code
_entity_poly.pdbx_strand_id
1 'polypeptide(L)'
;MGSDKVLSIKSNILWSSIGSIIGLSCQWLISVLVVRLSFGFSDAGLYSLSMSVYGIFFPIAQYRMYTYQVSDVNGENTVGEYLSFRLLTILLSLVLTFAYSLFTCRPASVFCILLYGLYKSANQLIDVLHAADQQFSRMDYVGVSLALQGALSLVFFCVALSCFRSVPLAIFAMFIAVVLVGWFYDLPRTSVLTSIVVGISRNKAKRLLITCLPAVVAGIAVSASSSIPRQYLSSALGDSALGVYSSIAAPIAIIQMGVSYLYNPLLGYFSKSYSDKDRRSFFRLCFACLLGALIIAVVFGIGFEVFGNSLFSFVFGDEILPFMYLVPPMIASAVLTGLMWLVNDLLISFRYFSHTLVAGVLMFIVSLSSMKYSVEVFNLNGVTVCSLISCLFGLVYMVVVLSILLRRHFNNLV
;
A
#
# COMPACT_ATOMS: atom_id res chain seq x y z
N MET A 1 -28.42 21.89 -17.44
CA MET A 1 -27.97 20.50 -17.60
C MET A 1 -26.85 20.51 -18.62
N GLY A 2 -25.62 20.68 -18.17
CA GLY A 2 -24.45 20.59 -19.03
C GLY A 2 -24.20 19.13 -19.37
N SER A 3 -24.02 18.81 -20.65
CA SER A 3 -23.63 17.49 -21.12
C SER A 3 -22.28 17.16 -20.45
N ASP A 4 -22.29 16.32 -19.43
CA ASP A 4 -21.06 15.79 -18.83
C ASP A 4 -20.33 14.98 -19.88
N LYS A 5 -19.38 15.63 -20.58
CA LYS A 5 -18.57 14.99 -21.60
C LYS A 5 -17.73 13.91 -20.93
N VAL A 6 -17.94 12.68 -21.35
CA VAL A 6 -17.06 11.56 -21.04
C VAL A 6 -15.63 11.96 -21.41
N LEU A 7 -14.72 11.90 -20.47
CA LEU A 7 -13.32 12.29 -20.70
C LEU A 7 -12.62 11.28 -21.60
N SER A 8 -11.66 11.75 -22.38
CA SER A 8 -10.80 10.86 -23.17
C SER A 8 -9.95 9.99 -22.23
N ILE A 9 -9.58 8.78 -22.69
CA ILE A 9 -8.74 7.85 -21.94
C ILE A 9 -7.44 8.53 -21.49
N LYS A 10 -6.82 9.34 -22.35
CA LYS A 10 -5.59 10.09 -22.02
C LYS A 10 -5.82 11.08 -20.87
N SER A 11 -6.94 11.81 -20.89
CA SER A 11 -7.30 12.76 -19.82
C SER A 11 -7.56 12.04 -18.51
N ASN A 12 -8.29 10.92 -18.54
CA ASN A 12 -8.55 10.09 -17.35
C ASN A 12 -7.25 9.59 -16.70
N ILE A 13 -6.31 9.07 -17.49
CA ILE A 13 -5.00 8.62 -17.00
C ILE A 13 -4.23 9.80 -16.38
N LEU A 14 -4.22 10.95 -17.05
CA LEU A 14 -3.48 12.13 -16.56
C LEU A 14 -4.02 12.61 -15.20
N TRP A 15 -5.33 12.79 -15.06
CA TRP A 15 -5.96 13.24 -13.82
C TRP A 15 -5.70 12.26 -12.66
N SER A 16 -5.90 10.97 -12.91
CA SER A 16 -5.61 9.93 -11.92
C SER A 16 -4.15 9.92 -11.48
N SER A 17 -3.21 10.04 -12.43
CA SER A 17 -1.79 10.04 -12.13
C SER A 17 -1.37 11.26 -11.33
N ILE A 18 -1.79 12.46 -11.73
CA ILE A 18 -1.46 13.71 -11.02
C ILE A 18 -2.02 13.66 -9.59
N GLY A 19 -3.31 13.30 -9.44
CA GLY A 19 -3.94 13.21 -8.13
C GLY A 19 -3.25 12.21 -7.20
N SER A 20 -2.92 11.04 -7.73
CA SER A 20 -2.20 10.00 -6.98
C SER A 20 -0.79 10.46 -6.57
N ILE A 21 -0.04 11.10 -7.45
CA ILE A 21 1.31 11.62 -7.15
C ILE A 21 1.22 12.67 -6.04
N ILE A 22 0.29 13.62 -6.14
CA ILE A 22 0.10 14.66 -5.10
C ILE A 22 -0.26 14.01 -3.77
N GLY A 23 -1.24 13.09 -3.76
CA GLY A 23 -1.67 12.39 -2.55
C GLY A 23 -0.55 11.61 -1.88
N LEU A 24 0.22 10.84 -2.66
CA LEU A 24 1.37 10.08 -2.17
C LEU A 24 2.50 10.97 -1.66
N SER A 25 2.77 12.09 -2.34
CA SER A 25 3.78 13.07 -1.90
C SER A 25 3.38 13.72 -0.56
N CYS A 26 2.12 14.09 -0.39
CA CYS A 26 1.61 14.61 0.87
C CYS A 26 1.71 13.56 2.00
N GLN A 27 1.35 12.32 1.72
CA GLN A 27 1.47 11.23 2.70
C GLN A 27 2.93 10.96 3.10
N TRP A 28 3.87 11.04 2.15
CA TRP A 28 5.30 10.97 2.44
C TRP A 28 5.76 12.14 3.30
N LEU A 29 5.34 13.37 2.97
CA LEU A 29 5.65 14.57 3.76
C LEU A 29 5.14 14.47 5.21
N ILE A 30 3.95 13.90 5.43
CA ILE A 30 3.46 13.63 6.80
C ILE A 30 4.44 12.73 7.57
N SER A 31 4.96 11.67 6.95
CA SER A 31 5.92 10.76 7.57
C SER A 31 7.25 11.46 7.92
N VAL A 32 7.62 12.49 7.19
CA VAL A 32 8.79 13.33 7.47
C VAL A 32 8.50 14.33 8.58
N LEU A 33 7.40 15.06 8.45
CA LEU A 33 7.06 16.18 9.33
C LEU A 33 6.67 15.74 10.74
N VAL A 34 6.24 14.48 10.91
CA VAL A 34 5.99 13.94 12.26
C VAL A 34 7.24 14.01 13.14
N VAL A 35 8.44 13.73 12.60
CA VAL A 35 9.70 13.82 13.34
C VAL A 35 10.04 15.28 13.71
N ARG A 36 9.81 16.20 12.76
CA ARG A 36 10.23 17.60 12.91
C ARG A 36 9.29 18.43 13.79
N LEU A 37 8.00 18.15 13.76
CA LEU A 37 6.97 18.96 14.43
C LEU A 37 6.56 18.40 15.80
N SER A 38 7.04 17.19 16.19
CA SER A 38 6.69 16.53 17.45
C SER A 38 7.91 16.34 18.37
N PHE A 39 7.83 15.35 19.26
CA PHE A 39 8.93 14.96 20.15
C PHE A 39 9.97 14.03 19.49
N GLY A 40 10.11 14.10 18.17
CA GLY A 40 11.12 13.38 17.42
C GLY A 40 10.73 11.95 17.07
N PHE A 41 11.70 11.03 17.13
CA PHE A 41 11.52 9.66 16.62
C PHE A 41 10.54 8.81 17.41
N SER A 42 10.26 9.11 18.68
CA SER A 42 9.26 8.38 19.47
C SER A 42 7.86 8.55 18.88
N ASP A 43 7.51 9.77 18.52
CA ASP A 43 6.20 10.09 17.91
C ASP A 43 6.09 9.56 16.48
N ALA A 44 7.18 9.61 15.72
CA ALA A 44 7.25 8.97 14.41
C ALA A 44 7.09 7.45 14.52
N GLY A 45 7.64 6.84 15.58
CA GLY A 45 7.45 5.43 15.90
C GLY A 45 6.00 5.09 16.20
N LEU A 46 5.32 5.89 17.02
CA LEU A 46 3.90 5.72 17.34
C LEU A 46 3.02 5.84 16.08
N TYR A 47 3.31 6.81 15.20
CA TYR A 47 2.62 6.95 13.91
C TYR A 47 2.86 5.72 13.02
N SER A 48 4.11 5.28 12.89
CA SER A 48 4.50 4.11 12.10
C SER A 48 3.92 2.79 12.65
N LEU A 49 3.88 2.64 13.98
CA LEU A 49 3.22 1.51 14.64
C LEU A 49 1.73 1.47 14.29
N SER A 50 1.05 2.63 14.35
CA SER A 50 -0.36 2.73 13.99
C SER A 50 -0.62 2.34 12.53
N MET A 51 0.25 2.78 11.61
CA MET A 51 0.23 2.35 10.21
C MET A 51 0.42 0.83 10.06
N SER A 52 1.37 0.28 10.77
CA SER A 52 1.75 -1.14 10.66
C SER A 52 0.66 -2.05 11.21
N VAL A 53 0.10 -1.73 12.38
CA VAL A 53 -0.95 -2.55 13.02
C VAL A 53 -2.24 -2.51 12.20
N TYR A 54 -2.72 -1.32 11.82
CA TYR A 54 -3.91 -1.22 10.97
C TYR A 54 -3.67 -1.83 9.58
N GLY A 55 -2.44 -1.73 9.06
CA GLY A 55 -2.03 -2.30 7.79
C GLY A 55 -2.27 -3.81 7.68
N ILE A 56 -2.21 -4.56 8.79
CA ILE A 56 -2.52 -6.01 8.82
C ILE A 56 -3.98 -6.25 8.42
N PHE A 57 -4.90 -5.43 8.94
CA PHE A 57 -6.34 -5.60 8.76
C PHE A 57 -6.93 -4.75 7.62
N PHE A 58 -6.13 -3.87 7.03
CA PHE A 58 -6.52 -3.02 5.90
C PHE A 58 -7.11 -3.81 4.71
N PRO A 59 -6.60 -5.00 4.31
CA PRO A 59 -7.21 -5.80 3.26
C PRO A 59 -8.65 -6.23 3.56
N ILE A 60 -9.05 -6.33 4.85
CA ILE A 60 -10.44 -6.58 5.26
C ILE A 60 -11.30 -5.34 5.00
N ALA A 61 -10.81 -4.15 5.37
CA ALA A 61 -11.52 -2.91 5.08
C ALA A 61 -11.69 -2.69 3.58
N GLN A 62 -10.65 -2.94 2.80
CA GLN A 62 -10.63 -2.78 1.35
C GLN A 62 -11.49 -3.83 0.63
N TYR A 63 -11.44 -5.08 1.06
CA TYR A 63 -12.13 -6.27 0.54
C TYR A 63 -12.12 -6.42 -0.99
N ARG A 64 -11.13 -5.86 -1.66
CA ARG A 64 -11.02 -5.80 -3.13
C ARG A 64 -12.23 -5.13 -3.84
N MET A 65 -13.07 -4.39 -3.10
CA MET A 65 -14.32 -3.85 -3.64
C MET A 65 -14.11 -2.81 -4.75
N TYR A 66 -13.05 -2.02 -4.69
CA TYR A 66 -12.76 -1.08 -5.78
C TYR A 66 -12.66 -1.79 -7.13
N THR A 67 -11.78 -2.79 -7.21
CA THR A 67 -11.59 -3.57 -8.45
C THR A 67 -12.85 -4.32 -8.85
N TYR A 68 -13.58 -4.90 -7.87
CA TYR A 68 -14.80 -5.63 -8.12
C TYR A 68 -15.89 -4.69 -8.67
N GLN A 69 -16.09 -3.54 -8.06
CA GLN A 69 -17.08 -2.53 -8.48
C GLN A 69 -16.74 -1.99 -9.88
N VAL A 70 -15.48 -1.57 -10.14
CA VAL A 70 -15.08 -1.08 -11.47
C VAL A 70 -15.29 -2.11 -12.56
N SER A 71 -15.13 -3.40 -12.26
CA SER A 71 -15.37 -4.51 -13.21
C SER A 71 -16.83 -4.95 -13.33
N ASP A 72 -17.74 -4.41 -12.52
CA ASP A 72 -19.18 -4.70 -12.58
C ASP A 72 -19.85 -3.91 -13.73
N VAL A 73 -19.57 -4.35 -14.96
CA VAL A 73 -20.11 -3.72 -16.18
C VAL A 73 -21.61 -3.95 -16.33
N ASN A 74 -22.12 -5.04 -15.74
CA ASN A 74 -23.51 -5.43 -15.85
C ASN A 74 -24.41 -4.74 -14.81
N GLY A 75 -23.83 -4.01 -13.84
CA GLY A 75 -24.59 -3.33 -12.78
C GLY A 75 -25.30 -4.31 -11.84
N GLU A 76 -24.66 -5.44 -11.49
CA GLU A 76 -25.22 -6.44 -10.57
C GLU A 76 -25.49 -5.85 -9.18
N ASN A 77 -24.70 -4.84 -8.79
CA ASN A 77 -24.86 -4.15 -7.54
C ASN A 77 -24.88 -2.63 -7.74
N THR A 78 -25.63 -1.92 -6.91
CA THR A 78 -25.67 -0.46 -6.89
C THR A 78 -24.51 0.12 -6.07
N VAL A 79 -24.18 1.40 -6.28
CA VAL A 79 -23.16 2.11 -5.49
C VAL A 79 -23.52 2.10 -3.99
N GLY A 80 -24.80 2.24 -3.65
CA GLY A 80 -25.28 2.16 -2.27
C GLY A 80 -25.10 0.77 -1.65
N GLU A 81 -25.24 -0.32 -2.43
CA GLU A 81 -24.96 -1.67 -1.98
C GLU A 81 -23.47 -1.88 -1.73
N TYR A 82 -22.58 -1.37 -2.61
CA TYR A 82 -21.14 -1.39 -2.39
C TYR A 82 -20.73 -0.58 -1.15
N LEU A 83 -21.34 0.60 -0.95
CA LEU A 83 -21.10 1.44 0.23
C LEU A 83 -21.53 0.73 1.52
N SER A 84 -22.69 0.08 1.51
CA SER A 84 -23.20 -0.70 2.65
C SER A 84 -22.28 -1.88 2.99
N PHE A 85 -21.81 -2.59 1.97
CA PHE A 85 -20.88 -3.69 2.15
C PHE A 85 -19.53 -3.18 2.70
N ARG A 86 -19.04 -2.05 2.20
CA ARG A 86 -17.80 -1.40 2.67
C ARG A 86 -17.92 -1.00 4.15
N LEU A 87 -19.05 -0.47 4.59
CA LEU A 87 -19.29 -0.16 6.01
C LEU A 87 -19.16 -1.41 6.89
N LEU A 88 -19.72 -2.55 6.46
CA LEU A 88 -19.60 -3.82 7.19
C LEU A 88 -18.13 -4.29 7.29
N THR A 89 -17.39 -4.23 6.19
CA THR A 89 -15.96 -4.67 6.16
C THR A 89 -15.06 -3.73 6.93
N ILE A 90 -15.32 -2.42 6.92
CA ILE A 90 -14.63 -1.44 7.75
C ILE A 90 -14.87 -1.71 9.23
N LEU A 91 -16.13 -1.91 9.64
CA LEU A 91 -16.46 -2.21 11.03
C LEU A 91 -15.73 -3.48 11.50
N LEU A 92 -15.76 -4.54 10.68
CA LEU A 92 -15.03 -5.78 10.98
C LEU A 92 -13.52 -5.53 11.12
N SER A 93 -12.93 -4.76 10.19
CA SER A 93 -11.50 -4.41 10.24
C SER A 93 -11.13 -3.63 11.49
N LEU A 94 -11.95 -2.64 11.90
CA LEU A 94 -11.72 -1.85 13.11
C LEU A 94 -11.86 -2.68 14.38
N VAL A 95 -12.87 -3.56 14.45
CA VAL A 95 -13.06 -4.48 15.60
C VAL A 95 -11.86 -5.42 15.73
N LEU A 96 -11.40 -6.01 14.62
CA LEU A 96 -10.24 -6.90 14.64
C LEU A 96 -8.94 -6.15 14.97
N THR A 97 -8.76 -4.92 14.45
CA THR A 97 -7.63 -4.05 14.80
C THR A 97 -7.64 -3.74 16.29
N PHE A 98 -8.79 -3.38 16.86
CA PHE A 98 -8.94 -3.10 18.28
C PHE A 98 -8.61 -4.33 19.13
N ALA A 99 -9.26 -5.46 18.84
CA ALA A 99 -9.00 -6.71 19.57
C ALA A 99 -7.50 -7.09 19.52
N TYR A 100 -6.89 -7.07 18.32
CA TYR A 100 -5.49 -7.38 18.15
C TYR A 100 -4.58 -6.42 18.94
N SER A 101 -4.84 -5.11 18.87
CA SER A 101 -4.01 -4.08 19.53
C SER A 101 -4.06 -4.18 21.07
N LEU A 102 -5.18 -4.60 21.65
CA LEU A 102 -5.29 -4.83 23.09
C LEU A 102 -4.35 -5.92 23.61
N PHE A 103 -4.10 -6.96 22.79
CA PHE A 103 -3.26 -8.09 23.19
C PHE A 103 -1.78 -7.91 22.83
N THR A 104 -1.46 -7.06 21.84
CA THR A 104 -0.12 -7.01 21.25
C THR A 104 0.58 -5.66 21.39
N CYS A 105 -0.16 -4.61 21.74
CA CYS A 105 0.39 -3.25 21.82
C CYS A 105 0.28 -2.68 23.24
N ARG A 106 1.06 -1.63 23.51
CA ARG A 106 0.93 -0.90 24.78
C ARG A 106 -0.41 -0.15 24.81
N PRO A 107 -1.09 -0.07 25.96
CA PRO A 107 -2.39 0.61 26.07
C PRO A 107 -2.38 2.04 25.52
N ALA A 108 -1.29 2.78 25.74
CA ALA A 108 -1.13 4.16 25.24
C ALA A 108 -1.16 4.26 23.72
N SER A 109 -0.75 3.20 22.99
CA SER A 109 -0.72 3.19 21.52
C SER A 109 -2.06 2.80 20.90
N VAL A 110 -2.94 2.10 21.64
CA VAL A 110 -4.22 1.56 21.11
C VAL A 110 -5.09 2.68 20.55
N PHE A 111 -5.19 3.78 21.30
CA PHE A 111 -6.01 4.93 20.87
C PHE A 111 -5.50 5.52 19.54
N CYS A 112 -4.17 5.67 19.39
CA CYS A 112 -3.57 6.17 18.16
C CYS A 112 -3.81 5.24 16.97
N ILE A 113 -3.71 3.92 17.19
CA ILE A 113 -3.98 2.88 16.19
C ILE A 113 -5.43 2.96 15.70
N LEU A 114 -6.39 3.13 16.61
CA LEU A 114 -7.80 3.25 16.24
C LEU A 114 -8.09 4.53 15.46
N LEU A 115 -7.51 5.67 15.87
CA LEU A 115 -7.67 6.92 15.13
C LEU A 115 -7.09 6.82 13.71
N TYR A 116 -5.94 6.14 13.56
CA TYR A 116 -5.37 5.87 12.24
C TYR A 116 -6.28 4.94 11.42
N GLY A 117 -6.88 3.94 12.05
CA GLY A 117 -7.88 3.08 11.45
C GLY A 117 -9.10 3.86 10.96
N LEU A 118 -9.63 4.79 11.76
CA LEU A 118 -10.74 5.67 11.37
C LEU A 118 -10.37 6.57 10.19
N TYR A 119 -9.19 7.19 10.21
CA TYR A 119 -8.68 7.99 9.09
C TYR A 119 -8.63 7.18 7.79
N LYS A 120 -8.05 5.98 7.83
CA LYS A 120 -7.99 5.10 6.64
C LYS A 120 -9.36 4.56 6.24
N SER A 121 -10.27 4.36 7.19
CA SER A 121 -11.64 3.94 6.91
C SER A 121 -12.44 5.01 6.15
N ALA A 122 -12.24 6.28 6.49
CA ALA A 122 -12.84 7.39 5.74
C ALA A 122 -12.36 7.39 4.27
N ASN A 123 -11.05 7.20 4.03
CA ASN A 123 -10.52 7.04 2.67
C ASN A 123 -11.19 5.86 1.93
N GLN A 124 -11.42 4.72 2.63
CA GLN A 124 -12.05 3.55 2.01
C GLN A 124 -13.54 3.76 1.66
N LEU A 125 -14.25 4.63 2.37
CA LEU A 125 -15.62 5.00 1.99
C LEU A 125 -15.63 5.85 0.73
N ILE A 126 -14.72 6.83 0.62
CA ILE A 126 -14.55 7.65 -0.59
C ILE A 126 -14.13 6.78 -1.78
N ASP A 127 -13.32 5.74 -1.56
CA ASP A 127 -12.88 4.79 -2.58
C ASP A 127 -14.05 4.12 -3.33
N VAL A 128 -15.20 3.91 -2.68
CA VAL A 128 -16.42 3.41 -3.33
C VAL A 128 -17.01 4.46 -4.30
N LEU A 129 -16.96 5.74 -3.95
CA LEU A 129 -17.40 6.83 -4.81
C LEU A 129 -16.44 6.97 -6.00
N HIS A 130 -15.14 6.89 -5.76
CA HIS A 130 -14.13 6.89 -6.83
C HIS A 130 -14.29 5.74 -7.82
N ALA A 131 -14.65 4.54 -7.35
CA ALA A 131 -14.93 3.43 -8.23
C ALA A 131 -16.16 3.69 -9.13
N ALA A 132 -17.20 4.34 -8.61
CA ALA A 132 -18.34 4.79 -9.38
C ALA A 132 -17.92 5.85 -10.42
N ASP A 133 -17.18 6.88 -10.00
CA ASP A 133 -16.69 7.94 -10.90
C ASP A 133 -15.83 7.35 -12.04
N GLN A 134 -15.02 6.32 -11.74
CA GLN A 134 -14.26 5.60 -12.76
C GLN A 134 -15.16 4.85 -13.74
N GLN A 135 -16.23 4.21 -13.29
CA GLN A 135 -17.21 3.56 -14.18
C GLN A 135 -17.83 4.56 -15.17
N PHE A 136 -18.07 5.81 -14.72
CA PHE A 136 -18.53 6.91 -15.56
C PHE A 136 -17.43 7.65 -16.33
N SER A 137 -16.18 7.15 -16.29
CA SER A 137 -15.01 7.78 -16.95
C SER A 137 -14.74 9.22 -16.50
N ARG A 138 -14.96 9.51 -15.22
CA ARG A 138 -14.76 10.81 -14.56
C ARG A 138 -13.57 10.76 -13.59
N MET A 139 -12.39 10.34 -14.08
CA MET A 139 -11.16 10.28 -13.30
C MET A 139 -10.64 11.67 -12.90
N ASP A 140 -11.18 12.75 -13.47
CA ASP A 140 -10.95 14.13 -13.00
C ASP A 140 -11.48 14.32 -11.57
N TYR A 141 -12.66 13.77 -11.24
CA TYR A 141 -13.19 13.81 -9.89
C TYR A 141 -12.29 13.05 -8.93
N VAL A 142 -11.88 11.85 -9.30
CA VAL A 142 -10.96 11.02 -8.50
C VAL A 142 -9.62 11.72 -8.29
N GLY A 143 -9.01 12.26 -9.36
CA GLY A 143 -7.70 12.92 -9.29
C GLY A 143 -7.71 14.16 -8.38
N VAL A 144 -8.72 15.02 -8.50
CA VAL A 144 -8.86 16.19 -7.64
C VAL A 144 -9.14 15.80 -6.20
N SER A 145 -9.99 14.78 -5.96
CA SER A 145 -10.26 14.28 -4.62
C SER A 145 -8.99 13.75 -3.93
N LEU A 146 -8.20 12.92 -4.60
CA LEU A 146 -6.94 12.41 -4.06
C LEU A 146 -5.95 13.54 -3.72
N ALA A 147 -5.87 14.56 -4.56
CA ALA A 147 -5.04 15.74 -4.30
C ALA A 147 -5.55 16.53 -3.09
N LEU A 148 -6.87 16.76 -2.98
CA LEU A 148 -7.48 17.43 -1.84
C LEU A 148 -7.33 16.64 -0.55
N GLN A 149 -7.60 15.32 -0.57
CA GLN A 149 -7.38 14.44 0.59
C GLN A 149 -5.94 14.51 1.07
N GLY A 150 -4.96 14.42 0.14
CA GLY A 150 -3.55 14.54 0.47
C GLY A 150 -3.19 15.89 1.07
N ALA A 151 -3.51 16.98 0.36
CA ALA A 151 -3.14 18.33 0.76
C ALA A 151 -3.82 18.76 2.08
N LEU A 152 -5.12 18.53 2.23
CA LEU A 152 -5.84 18.89 3.45
C LEU A 152 -5.40 18.01 4.64
N SER A 153 -5.17 16.71 4.43
CA SER A 153 -4.62 15.85 5.48
C SER A 153 -3.25 16.35 5.95
N LEU A 154 -2.38 16.75 5.02
CA LEU A 154 -1.07 17.32 5.36
C LEU A 154 -1.20 18.62 6.16
N VAL A 155 -2.03 19.55 5.70
CA VAL A 155 -2.24 20.84 6.39
C VAL A 155 -2.83 20.64 7.77
N PHE A 156 -3.90 19.85 7.89
CA PHE A 156 -4.58 19.58 9.17
C PHE A 156 -3.65 18.84 10.13
N PHE A 157 -2.86 17.88 9.63
CA PHE A 157 -1.84 17.18 10.42
C PHE A 157 -0.80 18.14 10.96
N CYS A 158 -0.20 18.97 10.11
CA CYS A 158 0.84 19.92 10.52
C CYS A 158 0.32 20.96 11.52
N VAL A 159 -0.86 21.52 11.27
CA VAL A 159 -1.48 22.49 12.19
C VAL A 159 -1.75 21.85 13.55
N ALA A 160 -2.41 20.69 13.56
CA ALA A 160 -2.74 20.02 14.82
C ALA A 160 -1.47 19.59 15.58
N LEU A 161 -0.47 19.06 14.88
CA LEU A 161 0.80 18.64 15.51
C LEU A 161 1.59 19.83 16.06
N SER A 162 1.63 20.95 15.34
CA SER A 162 2.32 22.16 15.78
C SER A 162 1.63 22.82 16.99
N CYS A 163 0.28 22.83 17.00
CA CYS A 163 -0.49 23.46 18.09
C CYS A 163 -0.54 22.60 19.36
N PHE A 164 -0.74 21.28 19.20
CA PHE A 164 -1.02 20.39 20.33
C PHE A 164 0.13 19.43 20.66
N ARG A 165 1.13 19.33 19.80
CA ARG A 165 2.25 18.37 19.93
C ARG A 165 1.79 16.94 20.28
N SER A 166 0.68 16.51 19.68
CA SER A 166 0.02 15.23 19.96
C SER A 166 -0.27 14.49 18.65
N VAL A 167 0.39 13.36 18.44
CA VAL A 167 0.19 12.51 17.25
C VAL A 167 -1.25 12.00 17.14
N PRO A 168 -1.92 11.54 18.22
CA PRO A 168 -3.33 11.15 18.13
C PRO A 168 -4.24 12.28 17.63
N LEU A 169 -4.07 13.51 18.14
CA LEU A 169 -4.86 14.66 17.69
C LEU A 169 -4.56 15.04 16.22
N ALA A 170 -3.30 14.92 15.80
CA ALA A 170 -2.91 15.16 14.42
C ALA A 170 -3.56 14.13 13.47
N ILE A 171 -3.59 12.85 13.84
CA ILE A 171 -4.28 11.81 13.07
C ILE A 171 -5.79 12.03 13.04
N PHE A 172 -6.38 12.45 14.17
CA PHE A 172 -7.80 12.82 14.21
C PHE A 172 -8.11 14.01 13.29
N ALA A 173 -7.23 15.00 13.23
CA ALA A 173 -7.36 16.13 12.29
C ALA A 173 -7.31 15.66 10.83
N MET A 174 -6.43 14.69 10.48
CA MET A 174 -6.43 14.06 9.15
C MET A 174 -7.76 13.35 8.85
N PHE A 175 -8.32 12.63 9.82
CA PHE A 175 -9.64 12.01 9.67
C PHE A 175 -10.72 13.03 9.33
N ILE A 176 -10.76 14.15 10.06
CA ILE A 176 -11.71 15.26 9.78
C ILE A 176 -11.48 15.81 8.37
N ALA A 177 -10.23 16.05 7.96
CA ALA A 177 -9.92 16.54 6.63
C ALA A 177 -10.48 15.65 5.52
N VAL A 178 -10.29 14.32 5.65
CA VAL A 178 -10.80 13.35 4.66
C VAL A 178 -12.34 13.31 4.67
N VAL A 179 -12.97 13.33 5.84
CA VAL A 179 -14.45 13.36 5.95
C VAL A 179 -15.01 14.63 5.28
N LEU A 180 -14.36 15.79 5.46
CA LEU A 180 -14.77 17.04 4.79
C LEU A 180 -14.67 16.92 3.27
N VAL A 181 -13.59 16.34 2.74
CA VAL A 181 -13.45 16.11 1.29
C VAL A 181 -14.56 15.18 0.79
N GLY A 182 -14.77 14.05 1.46
CA GLY A 182 -15.82 13.10 1.11
C GLY A 182 -17.22 13.73 1.10
N TRP A 183 -17.52 14.54 2.10
CA TRP A 183 -18.84 15.15 2.26
C TRP A 183 -19.08 16.32 1.31
N PHE A 184 -18.11 17.23 1.16
CA PHE A 184 -18.29 18.46 0.38
C PHE A 184 -17.84 18.35 -1.09
N TYR A 185 -16.96 17.39 -1.40
CA TYR A 185 -16.47 17.24 -2.75
C TYR A 185 -16.97 15.95 -3.43
N ASP A 186 -16.71 14.77 -2.84
CA ASP A 186 -16.97 13.49 -3.51
C ASP A 186 -18.47 13.16 -3.57
N LEU A 187 -19.15 13.17 -2.42
CA LEU A 187 -20.55 12.79 -2.34
C LEU A 187 -21.47 13.63 -3.27
N PRO A 188 -21.36 14.97 -3.32
CA PRO A 188 -22.19 15.77 -4.23
C PRO A 188 -21.93 15.47 -5.71
N ARG A 189 -20.68 15.19 -6.09
CA ARG A 189 -20.32 14.93 -7.50
C ARG A 189 -20.75 13.56 -7.95
N THR A 190 -20.47 12.52 -7.19
CA THR A 190 -20.90 11.17 -7.51
C THR A 190 -22.43 11.03 -7.49
N SER A 191 -23.12 11.76 -6.60
CA SER A 191 -24.60 11.75 -6.54
C SER A 191 -25.28 12.33 -7.79
N VAL A 192 -24.59 13.16 -8.57
CA VAL A 192 -25.09 13.61 -9.89
C VAL A 192 -25.04 12.49 -10.93
N LEU A 193 -24.05 11.59 -10.82
CA LEU A 193 -23.83 10.52 -11.78
C LEU A 193 -24.74 9.31 -11.50
N THR A 194 -24.98 9.02 -10.22
CA THR A 194 -25.75 7.84 -9.80
C THR A 194 -26.44 8.06 -8.46
N SER A 195 -27.57 7.37 -8.26
CA SER A 195 -28.28 7.41 -6.98
C SER A 195 -27.52 6.58 -5.92
N ILE A 196 -27.32 7.16 -4.73
CA ILE A 196 -26.63 6.52 -3.60
C ILE A 196 -27.68 6.21 -2.53
N VAL A 197 -28.25 5.01 -2.59
CA VAL A 197 -29.21 4.52 -1.58
C VAL A 197 -28.53 3.42 -0.78
N VAL A 198 -28.23 3.73 0.48
CA VAL A 198 -27.54 2.79 1.40
C VAL A 198 -28.47 1.63 1.74
N GLY A 199 -28.02 0.41 1.52
CA GLY A 199 -28.73 -0.83 1.82
C GLY A 199 -28.17 -1.98 0.99
N ILE A 200 -28.03 -3.17 1.59
CA ILE A 200 -27.62 -4.39 0.88
C ILE A 200 -28.39 -5.58 1.44
N SER A 201 -28.85 -6.47 0.55
CA SER A 201 -29.50 -7.70 0.97
C SER A 201 -28.48 -8.69 1.57
N ARG A 202 -28.92 -9.50 2.55
CA ARG A 202 -28.03 -10.52 3.18
C ARG A 202 -27.42 -11.48 2.16
N ASN A 203 -28.16 -11.85 1.13
CA ASN A 203 -27.68 -12.77 0.10
C ASN A 203 -26.58 -12.15 -0.75
N LYS A 204 -26.71 -10.88 -1.16
CA LYS A 204 -25.68 -10.16 -1.90
C LYS A 204 -24.43 -9.95 -1.04
N ALA A 205 -24.60 -9.54 0.22
CA ALA A 205 -23.47 -9.37 1.15
C ALA A 205 -22.71 -10.68 1.35
N LYS A 206 -23.41 -11.82 1.56
CA LYS A 206 -22.79 -13.14 1.67
C LYS A 206 -22.07 -13.55 0.38
N ARG A 207 -22.64 -13.30 -0.78
CA ARG A 207 -22.00 -13.56 -2.08
C ARG A 207 -20.69 -12.79 -2.21
N LEU A 208 -20.68 -11.47 -1.95
CA LEU A 208 -19.49 -10.64 -2.02
C LEU A 208 -18.41 -11.11 -1.02
N LEU A 209 -18.82 -11.44 0.23
CA LEU A 209 -17.90 -11.99 1.23
C LEU A 209 -17.20 -13.25 0.73
N ILE A 210 -17.94 -14.23 0.23
CA ILE A 210 -17.38 -15.52 -0.20
C ILE A 210 -16.50 -15.34 -1.44
N THR A 211 -16.96 -14.55 -2.42
CA THR A 211 -16.26 -14.37 -3.69
C THR A 211 -14.89 -13.70 -3.51
N CYS A 212 -14.79 -12.70 -2.64
CA CYS A 212 -13.55 -11.95 -2.44
C CYS A 212 -12.66 -12.49 -1.30
N LEU A 213 -13.17 -13.40 -0.46
CA LEU A 213 -12.46 -13.94 0.71
C LEU A 213 -11.04 -14.46 0.39
N PRO A 214 -10.80 -15.26 -0.67
CA PRO A 214 -9.46 -15.76 -0.95
C PRO A 214 -8.45 -14.63 -1.20
N ALA A 215 -8.87 -13.58 -1.91
CA ALA A 215 -8.02 -12.43 -2.19
C ALA A 215 -7.76 -11.57 -0.94
N VAL A 216 -8.73 -11.51 -0.03
CA VAL A 216 -8.57 -10.84 1.27
C VAL A 216 -7.57 -11.57 2.16
N VAL A 217 -7.70 -12.91 2.26
CA VAL A 217 -6.75 -13.74 3.04
C VAL A 217 -5.33 -13.60 2.51
N ALA A 218 -5.16 -13.63 1.17
CA ALA A 218 -3.85 -13.36 0.56
C ALA A 218 -3.32 -11.97 0.91
N GLY A 219 -4.18 -10.96 0.85
CA GLY A 219 -3.84 -9.57 1.22
C GLY A 219 -3.41 -9.44 2.68
N ILE A 220 -4.12 -10.09 3.61
CA ILE A 220 -3.75 -10.12 5.03
C ILE A 220 -2.38 -10.77 5.22
N ALA A 221 -2.13 -11.92 4.60
CA ALA A 221 -0.86 -12.62 4.72
C ALA A 221 0.33 -11.75 4.25
N VAL A 222 0.21 -11.11 3.09
CA VAL A 222 1.23 -10.19 2.55
C VAL A 222 1.40 -8.96 3.46
N SER A 223 0.32 -8.33 3.90
CA SER A 223 0.38 -7.16 4.77
C SER A 223 0.97 -7.49 6.14
N ALA A 224 0.60 -8.63 6.72
CA ALA A 224 1.12 -9.10 7.99
C ALA A 224 2.61 -9.42 7.92
N SER A 225 3.09 -10.00 6.82
CA SER A 225 4.51 -10.33 6.64
C SER A 225 5.42 -9.10 6.72
N SER A 226 4.94 -7.92 6.32
CA SER A 226 5.69 -6.66 6.38
C SER A 226 5.43 -5.86 7.66
N SER A 227 4.26 -6.01 8.27
CA SER A 227 3.81 -5.21 9.41
C SER A 227 4.22 -5.79 10.75
N ILE A 228 4.17 -7.11 10.93
CA ILE A 228 4.48 -7.78 12.19
C ILE A 228 5.95 -7.58 12.62
N PRO A 229 6.97 -7.66 11.74
CA PRO A 229 8.35 -7.38 12.12
C PRO A 229 8.55 -5.95 12.63
N ARG A 230 7.85 -4.96 12.05
CA ARG A 230 7.89 -3.55 12.50
C ARG A 230 7.27 -3.40 13.89
N GLN A 231 6.14 -4.07 14.12
CA GLN A 231 5.50 -4.09 15.43
C GLN A 231 6.41 -4.77 16.48
N TYR A 232 7.04 -5.89 16.13
CA TYR A 232 8.00 -6.56 17.01
C TYR A 232 9.20 -5.66 17.32
N LEU A 233 9.72 -4.92 16.34
CA LEU A 233 10.78 -3.93 16.57
C LEU A 233 10.37 -2.88 17.62
N SER A 234 9.15 -2.31 17.51
CA SER A 234 8.61 -1.34 18.47
C SER A 234 8.49 -1.96 19.88
N SER A 235 8.00 -3.20 19.97
CA SER A 235 7.85 -3.88 21.27
C SER A 235 9.19 -4.24 21.93
N ALA A 236 10.19 -4.64 21.14
CA ALA A 236 11.49 -5.09 21.62
C ALA A 236 12.48 -3.95 21.92
N LEU A 237 12.55 -2.95 21.02
CA LEU A 237 13.53 -1.86 21.08
C LEU A 237 12.89 -0.47 21.33
N GLY A 238 11.56 -0.40 21.44
CA GLY A 238 10.81 0.82 21.69
C GLY A 238 10.36 1.56 20.43
N ASP A 239 9.42 2.49 20.61
CA ASP A 239 8.80 3.25 19.51
C ASP A 239 9.82 4.15 18.80
N SER A 240 10.81 4.69 19.52
CA SER A 240 11.89 5.49 18.91
C SER A 240 12.69 4.70 17.87
N ALA A 241 12.98 3.41 18.15
CA ALA A 241 13.68 2.53 17.21
C ALA A 241 12.86 2.32 15.93
N LEU A 242 11.54 2.11 16.05
CA LEU A 242 10.64 2.03 14.91
C LEU A 242 10.54 3.37 14.17
N GLY A 243 10.56 4.48 14.89
CA GLY A 243 10.57 5.83 14.31
C GLY A 243 11.80 6.08 13.43
N VAL A 244 12.99 5.80 13.93
CA VAL A 244 14.26 5.89 13.18
C VAL A 244 14.20 4.99 11.93
N TYR A 245 13.84 3.71 12.12
CA TYR A 245 13.70 2.76 11.01
C TYR A 245 12.76 3.28 9.94
N SER A 246 11.57 3.72 10.32
CA SER A 246 10.53 4.17 9.39
C SER A 246 10.89 5.48 8.68
N SER A 247 11.60 6.38 9.36
CA SER A 247 12.07 7.63 8.77
C SER A 247 13.07 7.38 7.64
N ILE A 248 13.98 6.39 7.81
CA ILE A 248 14.91 6.00 6.75
C ILE A 248 14.20 5.19 5.66
N ALA A 249 13.26 4.32 6.02
CA ALA A 249 12.52 3.50 5.05
C ALA A 249 11.60 4.32 4.13
N ALA A 250 11.06 5.45 4.59
CA ALA A 250 10.09 6.25 3.84
C ALA A 250 10.61 6.77 2.49
N PRO A 251 11.79 7.43 2.38
CA PRO A 251 12.33 7.84 1.09
C PRO A 251 12.79 6.64 0.24
N ILE A 252 13.25 5.55 0.87
CA ILE A 252 13.70 4.35 0.15
C ILE A 252 12.53 3.62 -0.52
N ALA A 253 11.31 3.74 -0.01
CA ALA A 253 10.11 3.17 -0.64
C ALA A 253 9.87 3.70 -2.08
N ILE A 254 10.42 4.86 -2.44
CA ILE A 254 10.38 5.41 -3.81
C ILE A 254 11.07 4.46 -4.79
N ILE A 255 12.13 3.76 -4.36
CA ILE A 255 12.84 2.77 -5.19
C ILE A 255 11.91 1.62 -5.58
N GLN A 256 11.16 1.09 -4.62
CA GLN A 256 10.20 0.02 -4.84
C GLN A 256 9.11 0.45 -5.84
N MET A 257 8.59 1.68 -5.69
CA MET A 257 7.65 2.27 -6.64
C MET A 257 8.27 2.47 -8.02
N GLY A 258 9.54 2.91 -8.09
CA GLY A 258 10.28 3.06 -9.35
C GLY A 258 10.37 1.76 -10.13
N VAL A 259 10.64 0.64 -9.46
CA VAL A 259 10.63 -0.69 -10.09
C VAL A 259 9.23 -1.04 -10.61
N SER A 260 8.17 -0.74 -9.86
CA SER A 260 6.79 -0.98 -10.30
C SER A 260 6.42 -0.15 -11.53
N TYR A 261 6.77 1.13 -11.55
CA TYR A 261 6.53 2.00 -12.71
C TYR A 261 7.31 1.58 -13.95
N LEU A 262 8.47 0.95 -13.78
CA LEU A 262 9.26 0.40 -14.88
C LEU A 262 8.53 -0.76 -15.57
N TYR A 263 7.97 -1.70 -14.85
CA TYR A 263 7.40 -2.92 -15.45
C TYR A 263 5.90 -2.83 -15.73
N ASN A 264 5.12 -2.01 -15.01
CA ASN A 264 3.67 -1.93 -15.18
C ASN A 264 3.22 -1.69 -16.63
N PRO A 265 3.86 -0.76 -17.40
CA PRO A 265 3.52 -0.58 -18.81
C PRO A 265 3.85 -1.78 -19.69
N LEU A 266 4.77 -2.65 -19.23
CA LEU A 266 5.23 -3.81 -19.99
C LEU A 266 4.36 -5.06 -19.78
N LEU A 267 3.43 -5.07 -18.79
CA LEU A 267 2.58 -6.21 -18.49
C LEU A 267 1.74 -6.66 -19.70
N GLY A 268 1.24 -5.71 -20.50
CA GLY A 268 0.53 -6.02 -21.74
C GLY A 268 1.39 -6.72 -22.77
N TYR A 269 2.66 -6.30 -22.91
CA TYR A 269 3.63 -6.95 -23.81
C TYR A 269 4.02 -8.35 -23.32
N PHE A 270 4.16 -8.54 -22.00
CA PHE A 270 4.36 -9.87 -21.40
C PHE A 270 3.20 -10.80 -21.73
N SER A 271 1.96 -10.34 -21.52
CA SER A 271 0.75 -11.13 -21.81
C SER A 271 0.66 -11.48 -23.30
N LYS A 272 0.98 -10.53 -24.18
CA LYS A 272 1.02 -10.80 -25.62
C LYS A 272 2.10 -11.82 -25.98
N SER A 273 3.35 -11.64 -25.53
CA SER A 273 4.44 -12.60 -25.79
C SER A 273 4.13 -13.99 -25.25
N TYR A 274 3.42 -14.09 -24.13
CA TYR A 274 2.93 -15.35 -23.56
C TYR A 274 1.87 -15.97 -24.48
N SER A 275 0.84 -15.22 -24.89
CA SER A 275 -0.21 -15.68 -25.78
C SER A 275 0.32 -16.12 -27.16
N ASP A 276 1.22 -15.33 -27.75
CA ASP A 276 1.85 -15.58 -29.07
C ASP A 276 2.92 -16.67 -29.02
N LYS A 277 3.20 -17.24 -27.82
CA LYS A 277 4.28 -18.21 -27.56
C LYS A 277 5.67 -17.71 -27.99
N ASP A 278 5.90 -16.40 -28.00
CA ASP A 278 7.19 -15.79 -28.32
C ASP A 278 8.12 -15.79 -27.11
N ARG A 279 8.82 -16.92 -26.94
CA ARG A 279 9.79 -17.11 -25.85
C ARG A 279 10.88 -16.06 -25.86
N ARG A 280 11.38 -15.65 -27.04
CA ARG A 280 12.50 -14.71 -27.15
C ARG A 280 12.12 -13.31 -26.66
N SER A 281 10.97 -12.80 -27.08
CA SER A 281 10.45 -11.51 -26.61
C SER A 281 10.16 -11.54 -25.12
N PHE A 282 9.57 -12.62 -24.60
CA PHE A 282 9.28 -12.77 -23.17
C PHE A 282 10.56 -12.63 -22.31
N PHE A 283 11.60 -13.41 -22.62
CA PHE A 283 12.87 -13.35 -21.85
C PHE A 283 13.62 -12.03 -22.04
N ARG A 284 13.51 -11.37 -23.22
CA ARG A 284 14.05 -10.04 -23.43
C ARG A 284 13.38 -9.01 -22.50
N LEU A 285 12.07 -9.08 -22.35
CA LEU A 285 11.33 -8.22 -21.40
C LEU A 285 11.73 -8.49 -19.94
N CYS A 286 11.87 -9.77 -19.54
CA CYS A 286 12.38 -10.12 -18.21
C CYS A 286 13.77 -9.51 -17.96
N PHE A 287 14.68 -9.66 -18.92
CA PHE A 287 16.04 -9.10 -18.82
C PHE A 287 16.01 -7.57 -18.75
N ALA A 288 15.18 -6.90 -19.54
CA ALA A 288 15.02 -5.45 -19.49
C ALA A 288 14.51 -4.96 -18.12
N CYS A 289 13.54 -5.66 -17.52
CA CYS A 289 13.04 -5.34 -16.18
C CYS A 289 14.12 -5.55 -15.10
N LEU A 290 14.88 -6.66 -15.18
CA LEU A 290 15.99 -6.92 -14.24
C LEU A 290 17.09 -5.87 -14.37
N LEU A 291 17.51 -5.54 -15.60
CA LEU A 291 18.51 -4.52 -15.84
C LEU A 291 18.02 -3.14 -15.36
N GLY A 292 16.77 -2.78 -15.65
CA GLY A 292 16.17 -1.53 -15.20
C GLY A 292 16.10 -1.44 -13.67
N ALA A 293 15.71 -2.52 -12.99
CA ALA A 293 15.71 -2.58 -11.52
C ALA A 293 17.13 -2.43 -10.95
N LEU A 294 18.14 -3.04 -11.58
CA LEU A 294 19.54 -2.88 -11.20
C LEU A 294 20.03 -1.44 -11.40
N ILE A 295 19.68 -0.82 -12.53
CA ILE A 295 20.02 0.59 -12.78
C ILE A 295 19.40 1.48 -11.70
N ILE A 296 18.13 1.29 -11.37
CA ILE A 296 17.45 2.01 -10.29
C ILE A 296 18.21 1.82 -8.97
N ALA A 297 18.57 0.58 -8.62
CA ALA A 297 19.31 0.28 -7.41
C ALA A 297 20.66 1.01 -7.36
N VAL A 298 21.42 1.01 -8.46
CA VAL A 298 22.74 1.66 -8.54
C VAL A 298 22.61 3.18 -8.48
N VAL A 299 21.69 3.76 -9.25
CA VAL A 299 21.47 5.23 -9.28
C VAL A 299 21.07 5.75 -7.89
N PHE A 300 20.09 5.11 -7.25
CA PHE A 300 19.69 5.49 -5.90
C PHE A 300 20.76 5.16 -4.86
N GLY A 301 21.48 4.04 -5.01
CA GLY A 301 22.60 3.67 -4.13
C GLY A 301 23.69 4.75 -4.14
N ILE A 302 24.15 5.15 -5.33
CA ILE A 302 25.13 6.24 -5.48
C ILE A 302 24.54 7.56 -4.97
N GLY A 303 23.29 7.86 -5.30
CA GLY A 303 22.62 9.07 -4.83
C GLY A 303 22.56 9.17 -3.30
N PHE A 304 22.23 8.09 -2.62
CA PHE A 304 22.23 8.06 -1.15
C PHE A 304 23.63 8.04 -0.54
N GLU A 305 24.63 7.46 -1.19
CA GLU A 305 26.01 7.51 -0.73
C GLU A 305 26.55 8.94 -0.81
N VAL A 306 26.31 9.65 -1.90
CA VAL A 306 26.84 11.01 -2.13
C VAL A 306 26.06 12.07 -1.38
N PHE A 307 24.73 12.00 -1.42
CA PHE A 307 23.83 13.06 -0.91
C PHE A 307 23.06 12.64 0.34
N GLY A 308 23.09 11.37 0.74
CA GLY A 308 22.25 10.82 1.79
C GLY A 308 22.45 11.52 3.14
N ASN A 309 23.69 11.70 3.58
CA ASN A 309 23.95 12.37 4.84
C ASN A 309 23.37 13.78 4.87
N SER A 310 23.58 14.58 3.82
CA SER A 310 23.04 15.93 3.72
C SER A 310 21.51 15.95 3.63
N LEU A 311 20.94 15.04 2.85
CA LEU A 311 19.49 14.90 2.68
C LEU A 311 18.80 14.51 3.99
N PHE A 312 19.29 13.47 4.66
CA PHE A 312 18.68 12.96 5.89
C PHE A 312 18.89 13.93 7.07
N SER A 313 20.05 14.57 7.19
CA SER A 313 20.29 15.64 8.19
C SER A 313 19.34 16.83 7.95
N PHE A 314 19.22 17.29 6.70
CA PHE A 314 18.28 18.36 6.35
C PHE A 314 16.82 18.00 6.67
N VAL A 315 16.40 16.77 6.35
CA VAL A 315 15.02 16.31 6.51
C VAL A 315 14.70 15.94 7.95
N PHE A 316 15.55 15.17 8.63
CA PHE A 316 15.26 14.59 9.95
C PHE A 316 16.11 15.13 11.10
N GLY A 317 17.18 15.88 10.80
CA GLY A 317 18.17 16.34 11.77
C GLY A 317 19.38 15.43 11.84
N ASP A 318 20.44 15.91 12.51
CA ASP A 318 21.71 15.19 12.59
C ASP A 318 21.62 13.91 13.42
N GLU A 319 20.59 13.79 14.26
CA GLU A 319 20.34 12.60 15.08
C GLU A 319 20.09 11.33 14.26
N ILE A 320 19.74 11.45 12.96
CA ILE A 320 19.52 10.31 12.06
C ILE A 320 20.84 9.75 11.50
N LEU A 321 21.92 10.56 11.45
CA LEU A 321 23.17 10.21 10.78
C LEU A 321 23.83 8.92 11.28
N PRO A 322 23.84 8.61 12.60
CA PRO A 322 24.39 7.35 13.10
C PRO A 322 23.69 6.09 12.54
N PHE A 323 22.51 6.24 11.97
CA PHE A 323 21.69 5.14 11.47
C PHE A 323 21.74 4.98 9.94
N MET A 324 22.59 5.73 9.24
CA MET A 324 22.71 5.65 7.77
C MET A 324 23.17 4.28 7.27
N TYR A 325 23.77 3.44 8.12
CA TYR A 325 24.08 2.04 7.80
C TYR A 325 22.85 1.17 7.48
N LEU A 326 21.63 1.66 7.76
CA LEU A 326 20.38 1.00 7.40
C LEU A 326 20.06 1.15 5.91
N VAL A 327 20.58 2.19 5.24
CA VAL A 327 20.21 2.54 3.85
C VAL A 327 20.55 1.44 2.84
N PRO A 328 21.77 0.88 2.77
CA PRO A 328 22.13 -0.12 1.78
C PRO A 328 21.26 -1.38 1.84
N PRO A 329 21.04 -2.04 3.00
CA PRO A 329 20.18 -3.22 3.06
C PRO A 329 18.70 -2.88 2.76
N MET A 330 18.21 -1.68 3.10
CA MET A 330 16.86 -1.24 2.75
C MET A 330 16.70 -1.06 1.23
N ILE A 331 17.70 -0.52 0.52
CA ILE A 331 17.69 -0.43 -0.95
C ILE A 331 17.57 -1.83 -1.55
N ALA A 332 18.38 -2.78 -1.09
CA ALA A 332 18.31 -4.16 -1.56
C ALA A 332 16.92 -4.78 -1.32
N SER A 333 16.33 -4.53 -0.15
CA SER A 333 14.97 -4.99 0.19
C SER A 333 13.91 -4.35 -0.71
N ALA A 334 14.02 -3.05 -1.01
CA ALA A 334 13.07 -2.34 -1.87
C ALA A 334 13.09 -2.86 -3.31
N VAL A 335 14.28 -3.11 -3.85
CA VAL A 335 14.45 -3.69 -5.20
C VAL A 335 13.93 -5.10 -5.26
N LEU A 336 14.28 -5.95 -4.28
CA LEU A 336 13.80 -7.33 -4.21
C LEU A 336 12.28 -7.40 -4.13
N THR A 337 11.66 -6.53 -3.33
CA THR A 337 10.21 -6.42 -3.21
C THR A 337 9.57 -5.96 -4.52
N GLY A 338 10.18 -5.01 -5.23
CA GLY A 338 9.71 -4.58 -6.55
C GLY A 338 9.77 -5.70 -7.60
N LEU A 339 10.83 -6.50 -7.61
CA LEU A 339 10.95 -7.68 -8.47
C LEU A 339 9.94 -8.79 -8.09
N MET A 340 9.70 -8.97 -6.80
CA MET A 340 8.67 -9.90 -6.32
C MET A 340 7.28 -9.47 -6.83
N TRP A 341 6.96 -8.17 -6.80
CA TRP A 341 5.70 -7.67 -7.35
C TRP A 341 5.59 -7.91 -8.85
N LEU A 342 6.68 -7.73 -9.63
CA LEU A 342 6.68 -8.07 -11.05
C LEU A 342 6.27 -9.53 -11.29
N VAL A 343 6.90 -10.48 -10.58
CA VAL A 343 6.59 -11.92 -10.77
C VAL A 343 5.17 -12.24 -10.31
N ASN A 344 4.70 -11.62 -9.20
CA ASN A 344 3.33 -11.74 -8.73
C ASN A 344 2.32 -11.25 -9.79
N ASP A 345 2.58 -10.09 -10.40
CA ASP A 345 1.68 -9.51 -11.41
C ASP A 345 1.69 -10.30 -12.72
N LEU A 346 2.81 -10.93 -13.08
CA LEU A 346 2.88 -11.88 -14.20
C LEU A 346 2.01 -13.12 -13.92
N LEU A 347 2.09 -13.71 -12.72
CA LEU A 347 1.25 -14.85 -12.35
C LEU A 347 -0.25 -14.48 -12.36
N ILE A 348 -0.59 -13.28 -11.90
CA ILE A 348 -1.96 -12.75 -11.94
C ILE A 348 -2.41 -12.56 -13.40
N SER A 349 -1.57 -11.97 -14.25
CA SER A 349 -1.85 -11.74 -15.69
C SER A 349 -2.09 -13.05 -16.44
N PHE A 350 -1.43 -14.13 -16.03
CA PHE A 350 -1.61 -15.48 -16.58
C PHE A 350 -2.70 -16.28 -15.86
N ARG A 351 -3.44 -15.65 -14.93
CA ARG A 351 -4.57 -16.23 -14.16
C ARG A 351 -4.18 -17.35 -13.18
N TYR A 352 -2.95 -17.36 -12.70
CA TYR A 352 -2.46 -18.33 -11.69
C TYR A 352 -2.58 -17.78 -10.26
N PHE A 353 -3.76 -17.29 -9.89
CA PHE A 353 -4.04 -16.64 -8.60
C PHE A 353 -3.73 -17.49 -7.37
N SER A 354 -3.89 -18.81 -7.45
CA SER A 354 -3.62 -19.71 -6.32
C SER A 354 -2.15 -19.68 -5.89
N HIS A 355 -1.24 -19.52 -6.83
CA HIS A 355 0.19 -19.46 -6.52
C HIS A 355 0.59 -18.14 -5.85
N THR A 356 -0.08 -17.03 -6.14
CA THR A 356 0.16 -15.78 -5.44
C THR A 356 -0.32 -15.83 -3.99
N LEU A 357 -1.42 -16.54 -3.72
CA LEU A 357 -1.89 -16.82 -2.36
C LEU A 357 -0.88 -17.65 -1.58
N VAL A 358 -0.40 -18.76 -2.17
CA VAL A 358 0.60 -19.66 -1.54
C VAL A 358 1.89 -18.87 -1.24
N ALA A 359 2.36 -18.05 -2.18
CA ALA A 359 3.53 -17.19 -1.97
C ALA A 359 3.34 -16.22 -0.80
N GLY A 360 2.19 -15.56 -0.72
CA GLY A 360 1.84 -14.64 0.39
C GLY A 360 1.83 -15.34 1.75
N VAL A 361 1.21 -16.53 1.83
CA VAL A 361 1.19 -17.35 3.05
C VAL A 361 2.59 -17.81 3.42
N LEU A 362 3.40 -18.24 2.46
CA LEU A 362 4.79 -18.64 2.69
C LEU A 362 5.61 -17.48 3.25
N MET A 363 5.50 -16.29 2.64
CA MET A 363 6.15 -15.07 3.13
C MET A 363 5.75 -14.74 4.56
N PHE A 364 4.47 -14.87 4.89
CA PHE A 364 3.95 -14.64 6.23
C PHE A 364 4.54 -15.60 7.25
N ILE A 365 4.55 -16.92 6.95
CA ILE A 365 5.13 -17.95 7.84
C ILE A 365 6.62 -17.71 8.05
N VAL A 366 7.37 -17.43 6.99
CA VAL A 366 8.81 -17.14 7.06
C VAL A 366 9.08 -15.86 7.85
N SER A 367 8.28 -14.81 7.63
CA SER A 367 8.40 -13.56 8.39
C SER A 367 8.14 -13.79 9.88
N LEU A 368 7.07 -14.49 10.23
CA LEU A 368 6.72 -14.80 11.62
C LEU A 368 7.78 -15.62 12.34
N SER A 369 8.36 -16.61 11.66
CA SER A 369 9.39 -17.49 12.23
C SER A 369 10.77 -16.80 12.36
N SER A 370 11.10 -15.87 11.45
CA SER A 370 12.41 -15.22 11.42
C SER A 370 12.48 -13.87 12.16
N MET A 371 11.34 -13.20 12.42
CA MET A 371 11.32 -11.83 12.94
C MET A 371 12.05 -11.69 14.29
N LYS A 372 11.80 -12.61 15.23
CA LYS A 372 12.41 -12.58 16.56
C LYS A 372 13.93 -12.65 16.45
N TYR A 373 14.44 -13.70 15.79
CA TYR A 373 15.86 -13.90 15.58
C TYR A 373 16.50 -12.72 14.83
N SER A 374 15.85 -12.23 13.77
CA SER A 374 16.37 -11.13 12.98
C SER A 374 16.50 -9.83 13.79
N VAL A 375 15.52 -9.49 14.62
CA VAL A 375 15.55 -8.27 15.43
C VAL A 375 16.53 -8.40 16.60
N GLU A 376 16.60 -9.57 17.26
CA GLU A 376 17.55 -9.80 18.36
C GLU A 376 19.01 -9.77 17.90
N VAL A 377 19.31 -10.27 16.69
CA VAL A 377 20.69 -10.33 16.16
C VAL A 377 21.09 -9.05 15.43
N PHE A 378 20.20 -8.50 14.60
CA PHE A 378 20.52 -7.36 13.73
C PHE A 378 19.94 -6.02 14.22
N ASN A 379 19.30 -5.99 15.39
CA ASN A 379 18.68 -4.79 15.97
C ASN A 379 17.75 -4.07 14.95
N LEU A 380 17.99 -2.79 14.66
CA LEU A 380 17.21 -2.00 13.70
C LEU A 380 17.16 -2.62 12.29
N ASN A 381 18.27 -3.21 11.82
CA ASN A 381 18.30 -3.93 10.54
C ASN A 381 17.45 -5.20 10.53
N GLY A 382 17.06 -5.71 11.70
CA GLY A 382 16.32 -6.96 11.82
C GLY A 382 15.02 -6.98 11.02
N VAL A 383 14.31 -5.85 10.94
CA VAL A 383 13.10 -5.74 10.10
C VAL A 383 13.43 -5.89 8.62
N THR A 384 14.52 -5.24 8.17
CA THR A 384 14.96 -5.34 6.76
C THR A 384 15.43 -6.75 6.43
N VAL A 385 16.20 -7.39 7.32
CA VAL A 385 16.67 -8.78 7.14
C VAL A 385 15.49 -9.75 7.10
N CYS A 386 14.53 -9.61 8.01
CA CYS A 386 13.30 -10.40 8.00
C CYS A 386 12.51 -10.22 6.70
N SER A 387 12.39 -8.98 6.22
CA SER A 387 11.72 -8.66 4.94
C SER A 387 12.47 -9.25 3.75
N LEU A 388 13.79 -9.18 3.73
CA LEU A 388 14.63 -9.78 2.69
C LEU A 388 14.45 -11.31 2.63
N ILE A 389 14.53 -11.98 3.79
CA ILE A 389 14.38 -13.43 3.88
C ILE A 389 12.98 -13.83 3.40
N SER A 390 11.92 -13.25 3.95
CA SER A 390 10.54 -13.60 3.58
C SER A 390 10.24 -13.32 2.11
N CYS A 391 10.69 -12.17 1.60
CA CYS A 391 10.53 -11.79 0.20
C CYS A 391 11.30 -12.74 -0.73
N LEU A 392 12.52 -13.16 -0.34
CA LEU A 392 13.33 -14.11 -1.11
C LEU A 392 12.64 -15.48 -1.23
N PHE A 393 12.09 -16.02 -0.14
CA PHE A 393 11.34 -17.28 -0.17
C PHE A 393 10.10 -17.18 -1.06
N GLY A 394 9.33 -16.08 -0.96
CA GLY A 394 8.18 -15.83 -1.82
C GLY A 394 8.57 -15.71 -3.29
N LEU A 395 9.63 -14.95 -3.59
CA LEU A 395 10.14 -14.76 -4.95
C LEU A 395 10.65 -16.09 -5.55
N VAL A 396 11.47 -16.84 -4.82
CA VAL A 396 11.99 -18.14 -5.29
C VAL A 396 10.82 -19.08 -5.62
N TYR A 397 9.84 -19.20 -4.72
CA TYR A 397 8.65 -20.02 -4.99
C TYR A 397 7.95 -19.58 -6.28
N MET A 398 7.65 -18.27 -6.43
CA MET A 398 6.94 -17.77 -7.61
C MET A 398 7.75 -17.90 -8.89
N VAL A 399 9.07 -17.69 -8.85
CA VAL A 399 9.97 -17.89 -10.01
C VAL A 399 10.04 -19.36 -10.42
N VAL A 400 10.11 -20.31 -9.48
CA VAL A 400 10.08 -21.75 -9.77
C VAL A 400 8.76 -22.13 -10.44
N VAL A 401 7.63 -21.70 -9.86
CA VAL A 401 6.30 -21.94 -10.44
C VAL A 401 6.20 -21.34 -11.84
N LEU A 402 6.55 -20.07 -12.00
CA LEU A 402 6.52 -19.38 -13.29
C LEU A 402 7.41 -20.12 -14.32
N SER A 403 8.60 -20.56 -13.94
CA SER A 403 9.52 -21.32 -14.81
C SER A 403 8.92 -22.64 -15.28
N ILE A 404 8.24 -23.38 -14.39
CA ILE A 404 7.55 -24.64 -14.73
C ILE A 404 6.40 -24.36 -15.71
N LEU A 405 5.60 -23.34 -15.44
CA LEU A 405 4.47 -22.97 -16.27
C LEU A 405 4.92 -22.52 -17.67
N LEU A 406 5.97 -21.68 -17.75
CA LEU A 406 6.55 -21.23 -19.00
C LEU A 406 7.14 -22.39 -19.82
N ARG A 407 7.85 -23.32 -19.16
CA ARG A 407 8.36 -24.55 -19.85
C ARG A 407 7.21 -25.35 -20.45
N ARG A 408 6.13 -25.60 -19.70
CA ARG A 408 4.96 -26.31 -20.22
C ARG A 408 4.31 -25.57 -21.37
N HIS A 409 4.15 -24.22 -21.23
CA HIS A 409 3.47 -23.40 -22.23
C HIS A 409 4.26 -23.27 -23.55
N PHE A 410 5.59 -23.09 -23.46
CA PHE A 410 6.45 -22.94 -24.66
C PHE A 410 6.91 -24.27 -25.26
N ASN A 411 6.93 -25.38 -24.48
CA ASN A 411 7.39 -26.69 -24.98
C ASN A 411 6.23 -27.55 -25.53
N ASN A 412 4.96 -27.22 -25.28
CA ASN A 412 3.81 -27.93 -25.87
C ASN A 412 3.67 -27.59 -27.39
N LEU A 413 4.78 -27.61 -28.12
CA LEU A 413 4.88 -27.42 -29.57
C LEU A 413 5.47 -28.65 -30.29
N VAL A 414 5.57 -29.80 -29.56
CA VAL A 414 5.98 -31.08 -30.18
C VAL A 414 4.85 -32.07 -30.08
#